data_4737f8472d63a66e3cbf2b36edc93433
#
_entry.id   4737f8472d63a66e3cbf2b36edc93433
#
_cell.length_a   1.000
_cell.length_b   1.000
_cell.length_c   1.000
_cell.angle_alpha   90.00
_cell.angle_beta   90.00
_cell.angle_gamma   90.00
#
_symmetry.space_group_name_H-M   'P 1'
#
loop_
_entity.id
_entity.type
_entity.pdbx_description
1 polymer ?
#
loop_
_entity_poly.entity_id
_entity_poly.type
_entity_poly.pdbx_seq_one_letter_code
_entity_poly.pdbx_strand_id
1 'polypeptide(L)'
;SSAAADVYKRPGVAKAGPKLLEPVMRVEVVTPEEYMGDIIGDLNSRRGNVSGMDTRGNARVLNAMVPLANMFGYVNNLRSMSQGRAQFTMHFDHYEQVPQGVADEVRESLA
;
A
#
# COMPACT_ATOMS: atom_id res chain seq x y z
N SER A 1 1.81 -12.62 -7.75
CA SER A 1 0.88 -12.74 -8.87
C SER A 1 1.34 -11.84 -10.02
N SER A 2 0.90 -12.16 -11.23
CA SER A 2 1.24 -11.37 -12.40
C SER A 2 0.67 -9.94 -12.31
N ALA A 3 -0.50 -9.79 -11.69
CA ALA A 3 -1.09 -8.47 -11.51
C ALA A 3 -0.23 -7.58 -10.61
N ALA A 4 0.33 -8.14 -9.54
CA ALA A 4 1.22 -7.39 -8.66
C ALA A 4 2.55 -7.08 -9.36
N ALA A 5 3.09 -8.02 -10.14
CA ALA A 5 4.34 -7.81 -10.86
C ALA A 5 4.22 -6.70 -11.90
N ASP A 6 3.06 -6.56 -12.54
CA ASP A 6 2.85 -5.55 -13.59
C ASP A 6 2.91 -4.12 -13.05
N VAL A 7 2.82 -3.94 -11.74
CA VAL A 7 2.88 -2.63 -11.11
C VAL A 7 4.31 -2.07 -11.12
N TYR A 8 5.32 -2.94 -11.14
CA TYR A 8 6.71 -2.52 -11.06
C TYR A 8 7.21 -2.06 -12.41
N LYS A 9 7.90 -0.92 -12.41
CA LYS A 9 8.49 -0.36 -13.60
C LYS A 9 10.01 -0.36 -13.51
N ARG A 10 10.65 -0.62 -14.63
CA ARG A 10 12.10 -0.43 -14.77
C ARG A 10 12.31 0.93 -15.40
N PRO A 11 12.99 1.88 -14.76
CA PRO A 11 13.37 3.10 -15.43
C PRO A 11 14.30 2.75 -16.60
N GLY A 12 14.29 3.55 -17.63
CA GLY A 12 15.00 3.27 -18.88
C GLY A 12 16.45 2.87 -18.65
N VAL A 13 17.15 2.58 -19.74
CA VAL A 13 18.50 2.04 -19.67
C VAL A 13 19.38 2.91 -18.79
N ALA A 14 19.66 2.44 -17.59
CA ALA A 14 20.52 3.14 -16.67
C ALA A 14 21.95 2.63 -16.81
N LYS A 15 22.90 3.55 -16.88
CA LYS A 15 24.32 3.17 -16.96
C LYS A 15 24.79 2.44 -15.72
N ALA A 16 24.16 2.70 -14.59
CA ALA A 16 24.47 2.10 -13.30
C ALA A 16 23.68 0.83 -13.00
N GLY A 17 23.00 0.29 -14.01
CA GLY A 17 22.12 -0.87 -13.85
C GLY A 17 20.66 -0.48 -13.64
N PRO A 18 19.74 -1.39 -13.96
CA PRO A 18 18.31 -1.09 -13.83
C PRO A 18 17.90 -0.99 -12.37
N LYS A 19 17.09 -0.02 -12.07
CA LYS A 19 16.45 0.14 -10.77
C LYS A 19 14.96 -0.10 -10.94
N LEU A 20 14.35 -0.78 -10.00
CA LEU A 20 12.91 -0.97 -9.99
C LEU A 20 12.27 0.19 -9.24
N LEU A 21 11.27 0.77 -9.87
CA LEU A 21 10.43 1.77 -9.23
C LEU A 21 9.04 1.19 -9.01
N GLU A 22 8.40 1.60 -7.96
CA GLU A 22 7.03 1.20 -7.67
C GLU A 22 6.18 2.42 -7.37
N PRO A 23 4.92 2.42 -7.83
CA PRO A 23 4.01 3.50 -7.45
C PRO A 23 3.64 3.36 -5.98
N VAL A 24 3.68 4.49 -5.28
CA VAL A 24 3.25 4.58 -3.89
C VAL A 24 1.93 5.33 -3.87
N MET A 25 0.95 4.74 -3.23
CA MET A 25 -0.40 5.27 -3.18
C MET A 25 -0.65 5.97 -1.86
N ARG A 26 -1.37 7.08 -1.92
CA ARG A 26 -1.89 7.72 -0.73
C ARG A 26 -3.24 7.09 -0.43
N VAL A 27 -3.33 6.44 0.71
CA VAL A 27 -4.53 5.71 1.15
C VAL A 27 -5.14 6.45 2.32
N GLU A 28 -6.43 6.75 2.22
CA GLU A 28 -7.21 7.32 3.31
C GLU A 28 -8.25 6.29 3.73
N VAL A 29 -8.24 5.90 5.00
CA VAL A 29 -9.20 4.95 5.55
C VAL A 29 -10.08 5.66 6.57
N VAL A 30 -11.39 5.55 6.41
CA VAL A 30 -12.36 6.07 7.36
C VAL A 30 -13.00 4.89 8.07
N THR A 31 -12.85 4.82 9.38
CA THR A 31 -13.27 3.66 10.15
C THR A 31 -13.79 4.06 11.54
N PRO A 32 -14.71 3.26 12.11
CA PRO A 32 -14.99 3.38 13.55
C PRO A 32 -13.71 3.10 14.36
N GLU A 33 -13.58 3.76 15.49
CA GLU A 33 -12.39 3.66 16.33
C GLU A 33 -12.03 2.24 16.73
N GLU A 34 -13.02 1.39 16.93
CA GLU A 34 -12.81 0.01 17.40
C GLU A 34 -12.00 -0.85 16.44
N TYR A 35 -11.94 -0.47 15.17
CA TYR A 35 -11.19 -1.23 14.15
C TYR A 35 -9.82 -0.63 13.82
N MET A 36 -9.48 0.50 14.41
CA MET A 36 -8.24 1.23 14.07
C MET A 36 -6.98 0.38 14.25
N GLY A 37 -6.89 -0.32 15.37
CA GLY A 37 -5.70 -1.11 15.66
C GLY A 37 -5.43 -2.18 14.61
N ASP A 38 -6.48 -2.91 14.22
CA ASP A 38 -6.36 -3.96 13.21
C ASP A 38 -6.01 -3.37 11.85
N ILE A 39 -6.60 -2.25 11.50
CA ILE A 39 -6.35 -1.59 10.21
C ILE A 39 -4.91 -1.08 10.15
N ILE A 40 -4.42 -0.45 11.21
CA ILE A 40 -3.04 0.02 11.28
C ILE A 40 -2.07 -1.15 11.15
N GLY A 41 -2.33 -2.25 11.86
CA GLY A 41 -1.51 -3.46 11.78
C GLY A 41 -1.47 -4.03 10.38
N ASP A 42 -2.62 -4.08 9.70
CA ASP A 42 -2.67 -4.57 8.34
C ASP A 42 -1.92 -3.67 7.36
N LEU A 43 -2.08 -2.35 7.48
CA LEU A 43 -1.35 -1.40 6.64
C LEU A 43 0.16 -1.53 6.83
N ASN A 44 0.61 -1.71 8.08
CA ASN A 44 2.02 -1.92 8.36
C ASN A 44 2.54 -3.20 7.72
N SER A 45 1.73 -4.26 7.71
CA SER A 45 2.13 -5.52 7.09
C SER A 45 2.24 -5.41 5.56
N ARG A 46 1.62 -4.39 4.98
CA ARG A 46 1.68 -4.12 3.54
C ARG A 46 2.77 -3.11 3.17
N ARG A 47 3.76 -2.93 4.01
CA ARG A 47 4.82 -1.92 3.87
C ARG A 47 4.26 -0.50 3.88
N GLY A 48 3.08 -0.32 4.48
CA GLY A 48 2.46 0.99 4.59
C GLY A 48 3.11 1.81 5.68
N ASN A 49 3.10 3.12 5.48
CA ASN A 49 3.58 4.08 6.47
C ASN A 49 2.42 4.98 6.85
N VAL A 50 1.86 4.76 8.03
CA VAL A 50 0.75 5.58 8.53
C VAL A 50 1.30 6.93 8.93
N SER A 51 0.93 7.98 8.19
CA SER A 51 1.50 9.32 8.35
C SER A 51 0.65 10.22 9.21
N GLY A 52 -0.62 9.88 9.43
CA GLY A 52 -1.49 10.73 10.23
C GLY A 52 -2.79 10.08 10.58
N MET A 53 -3.40 10.59 11.64
CA MET A 53 -4.72 10.19 12.08
C MET A 53 -5.51 11.45 12.39
N ASP A 54 -6.81 11.42 12.06
CA ASP A 54 -7.70 12.54 12.31
C ASP A 54 -9.04 12.01 12.78
N THR A 55 -9.87 12.89 13.29
CA THR A 55 -11.22 12.55 13.73
C THR A 55 -12.21 13.28 12.85
N ARG A 56 -13.22 12.55 12.35
CA ARG A 56 -14.27 13.13 11.54
C ARG A 56 -15.60 12.64 12.12
N GLY A 57 -16.21 13.46 12.98
CA GLY A 57 -17.37 13.04 13.72
C GLY A 57 -17.07 11.86 14.64
N ASN A 58 -17.79 10.77 14.49
CA ASN A 58 -17.56 9.54 15.26
C ASN A 58 -16.57 8.60 14.57
N ALA A 59 -16.05 8.98 13.41
CA ALA A 59 -15.13 8.15 12.66
C ALA A 59 -13.71 8.64 12.81
N ARG A 60 -12.77 7.71 12.62
CA ARG A 60 -11.35 8.00 12.57
C ARG A 60 -10.88 7.93 11.13
N VAL A 61 -10.01 8.88 10.76
CA VAL A 61 -9.43 8.94 9.43
C VAL A 61 -7.95 8.63 9.53
N LEU A 62 -7.51 7.61 8.82
CA LEU A 62 -6.11 7.21 8.78
C LEU A 62 -5.54 7.56 7.41
N ASN A 63 -4.38 8.19 7.38
CA ASN A 63 -3.66 8.48 6.15
C ASN A 63 -2.38 7.66 6.13
N ALA A 64 -2.15 6.97 5.03
CA ALA A 64 -0.98 6.12 4.88
C ALA A 64 -0.45 6.17 3.46
N MET A 65 0.85 5.94 3.33
CA MET A 65 1.49 5.73 2.04
C MET A 65 1.80 4.25 1.91
N VAL A 66 1.26 3.60 0.89
CA VAL A 66 1.39 2.16 0.70
C VAL A 66 1.74 1.87 -0.75
N PRO A 67 2.73 1.02 -1.02
CA PRO A 67 3.01 0.62 -2.39
C PRO A 67 1.81 -0.07 -3.03
N LEU A 68 1.51 0.28 -4.27
CA LEU A 68 0.34 -0.27 -4.96
C LEU A 68 0.38 -1.79 -5.03
N ALA A 69 1.56 -2.37 -5.22
CA ALA A 69 1.71 -3.83 -5.29
C ALA A 69 1.23 -4.52 -4.01
N ASN A 70 1.24 -3.83 -2.89
CA ASN A 70 0.82 -4.37 -1.59
C ASN A 70 -0.65 -4.09 -1.28
N MET A 71 -1.36 -3.41 -2.18
CA MET A 71 -2.77 -3.09 -1.98
C MET A 71 -3.73 -4.11 -2.59
N PHE A 72 -3.22 -5.06 -3.38
CA PHE A 72 -4.08 -6.09 -3.97
C PHE A 72 -4.73 -6.92 -2.87
N GLY A 73 -6.03 -7.10 -2.97
CA GLY A 73 -6.81 -7.82 -1.96
C GLY A 73 -7.16 -7.02 -0.72
N TYR A 74 -6.74 -5.76 -0.64
CA TYR A 74 -6.98 -4.94 0.54
C TYR A 74 -8.46 -4.73 0.83
N VAL A 75 -9.27 -4.53 -0.20
CA VAL A 75 -10.70 -4.27 -0.01
C VAL A 75 -11.39 -5.43 0.72
N ASN A 76 -11.04 -6.66 0.39
CA ASN A 76 -11.61 -7.83 1.05
C ASN A 76 -11.15 -7.93 2.51
N ASN A 77 -9.87 -7.68 2.76
CA ASN A 77 -9.34 -7.69 4.12
C ASN A 77 -9.97 -6.59 4.96
N LEU A 78 -10.11 -5.39 4.39
CA LEU A 78 -10.72 -4.28 5.11
C LEU A 78 -12.18 -4.58 5.48
N ARG A 79 -12.93 -5.16 4.56
CA ARG A 79 -14.31 -5.56 4.84
C ARG A 79 -14.39 -6.59 5.95
N SER A 80 -13.48 -7.56 5.95
CA SER A 80 -13.44 -8.59 6.98
C SER A 80 -13.07 -8.00 8.34
N MET A 81 -12.06 -7.16 8.40
CA MET A 81 -11.61 -6.56 9.65
C MET A 81 -12.64 -5.63 10.27
N SER A 82 -13.35 -4.90 9.44
CA SER A 82 -14.27 -3.85 9.88
C SER A 82 -15.74 -4.23 9.79
N GLN A 83 -16.03 -5.47 9.42
CA GLN A 83 -17.39 -5.94 9.20
C GLN A 83 -18.15 -5.05 8.20
N GLY A 84 -17.44 -4.57 7.20
CA GLY A 84 -18.00 -3.71 6.17
C GLY A 84 -18.18 -2.25 6.57
N ARG A 85 -17.74 -1.85 7.76
CA ARG A 85 -18.00 -0.51 8.31
C ARG A 85 -16.91 0.51 7.96
N ALA A 86 -15.74 0.06 7.51
CA ALA A 86 -14.67 0.95 7.09
C ALA A 86 -14.70 1.16 5.58
N GLN A 87 -14.23 2.32 5.15
CA GLN A 87 -14.12 2.67 3.73
C GLN A 87 -12.72 3.21 3.49
N PHE A 88 -12.24 3.07 2.26
CA PHE A 88 -10.96 3.66 1.91
C PHE A 88 -11.00 4.28 0.52
N THR A 89 -10.13 5.26 0.32
CA THR A 89 -9.83 5.82 -0.99
C THR A 89 -8.34 5.70 -1.23
N MET A 90 -7.95 5.60 -2.49
CA MET A 90 -6.56 5.41 -2.87
C MET A 90 -6.25 6.27 -4.08
N HIS A 91 -5.19 7.07 -3.97
CA HIS A 91 -4.74 7.95 -5.04
C HIS A 91 -3.24 7.77 -5.24
N PHE A 92 -2.80 7.85 -6.49
CA PHE A 92 -1.38 7.84 -6.78
C PHE A 92 -0.69 9.06 -6.13
N ASP A 93 0.44 8.83 -5.48
CA ASP A 93 1.21 9.91 -4.88
C ASP A 93 2.54 10.11 -5.61
N HIS A 94 3.38 9.09 -5.63
CA HIS A 94 4.69 9.20 -6.26
C HIS A 94 5.28 7.81 -6.55
N TYR A 95 6.40 7.80 -7.28
CA TYR A 95 7.19 6.59 -7.46
C TYR A 95 8.35 6.58 -6.48
N GLU A 96 8.67 5.42 -5.96
CA GLU A 96 9.83 5.20 -5.11
C GLU A 96 10.63 4.01 -5.60
N GLN A 97 11.93 4.02 -5.30
CA GLN A 97 12.78 2.87 -5.58
C GLN A 97 12.39 1.72 -4.66
N VAL A 98 12.24 0.53 -5.24
CA VAL A 98 11.93 -0.68 -4.48
C VAL A 98 13.13 -1.03 -3.59
N PRO A 99 12.91 -1.30 -2.28
CA PRO A 99 14.00 -1.75 -1.42
C PRO A 99 14.67 -3.01 -1.96
N GLN A 100 15.97 -3.18 -1.70
CA GLN A 100 16.75 -4.26 -2.31
C GLN A 100 16.16 -5.65 -2.08
N GLY A 101 15.76 -5.96 -0.87
CA GLY A 101 15.18 -7.27 -0.55
C GLY A 101 13.90 -7.53 -1.34
N VAL A 102 13.04 -6.52 -1.46
CA VAL A 102 11.81 -6.63 -2.24
C VAL A 102 12.11 -6.70 -3.73
N ALA A 103 13.11 -5.95 -4.20
CA ALA A 103 13.52 -5.98 -5.60
C ALA A 103 13.96 -7.38 -6.03
N ASP A 104 14.67 -8.08 -5.17
CA ASP A 104 15.09 -9.45 -5.44
C ASP A 104 13.89 -10.39 -5.56
N GLU A 105 12.92 -10.28 -4.67
CA GLU A 105 11.68 -11.06 -4.75
C GLU A 105 10.91 -10.78 -6.04
N VAL A 106 10.81 -9.52 -6.42
CA VAL A 106 10.12 -9.13 -7.65
C VAL A 106 10.83 -9.70 -8.87
N ARG A 107 12.15 -9.65 -8.92
CA ARG A 107 12.92 -10.19 -10.02
C ARG A 107 12.72 -11.70 -10.17
N GLU A 108 12.67 -12.41 -9.05
CA GLU A 108 12.37 -13.84 -9.07
C GLU A 108 10.97 -14.11 -9.60
N SER A 109 10.01 -13.28 -9.22
CA SER A 109 8.62 -13.41 -9.68
C SER A 109 8.46 -13.12 -11.17
N LEU A 110 9.31 -12.24 -11.70
CA LEU A 110 9.25 -11.84 -13.11
C LEU A 110 10.05 -12.77 -14.03
N ALA A 111 10.89 -13.59 -13.46
CA ALA A 111 11.76 -14.47 -14.22
C ALA A 111 11.02 -15.68 -14.87
#